data_b742f9cc08c173903a956aa8b5919bcc
#
_entry.id   b742f9cc08c173903a956aa8b5919bcc
#
_cell.length_a   1.000
_cell.length_b   1.000
_cell.length_c   1.000
_cell.angle_alpha   90.00
_cell.angle_beta   90.00
_cell.angle_gamma   90.00
#
_symmetry.space_group_name_H-M   'P 1'
#
loop_
_entity.id
_entity.type
_entity.pdbx_description
1 polymer ?
#
loop_
_entity_poly.entity_id
_entity_poly.type
_entity_poly.pdbx_seq_one_letter_code
_entity_poly.pdbx_strand_id
1 'polypeptide(L)'
;MIYVLVVGGIASLFLFFGAGLFVSGAAVTVLRTFAPTIFVYGILGVLRGYFQAHKSMAQTSVSQILEQIANAVVSVGAAYLLIQMFMGTMEVPADQAGQVMRATYGAVGSALGTGVGVLVALLFMAGVYALNRGMILRRVQRDRHEHVDSYGQIFKTITLVVTPFILSTAVYNLSSTVNNSIYTKWYPSLRNLDTVSIYEKYGIFSGQSLTMSNIP
;
A
#
# COMPACT_ATOMS: atom_id res chain seq x y z
N MET A 1 -6.41 -1.32 18.93
CA MET A 1 -5.46 -0.28 18.52
C MET A 1 -4.00 -0.62 18.83
N ILE A 2 -3.65 -0.97 20.07
CA ILE A 2 -2.27 -1.34 20.46
C ILE A 2 -1.72 -2.47 19.59
N TYR A 3 -2.49 -3.54 19.35
CA TYR A 3 -2.09 -4.64 18.49
C TYR A 3 -1.68 -4.19 17.06
N VAL A 4 -2.48 -3.31 16.46
CA VAL A 4 -2.20 -2.81 15.09
C VAL A 4 -0.97 -1.90 15.08
N LEU A 5 -0.76 -1.10 16.12
CA LEU A 5 0.45 -0.28 16.26
C LEU A 5 1.70 -1.15 16.39
N VAL A 6 1.63 -2.22 17.19
CA VAL A 6 2.76 -3.14 17.38
C VAL A 6 3.04 -3.94 16.11
N VAL A 7 2.02 -4.62 15.58
CA VAL A 7 2.19 -5.47 14.36
C VAL A 7 2.52 -4.64 13.14
N GLY A 8 1.83 -3.51 12.93
CA GLY A 8 2.11 -2.59 11.84
C GLY A 8 3.50 -1.94 11.95
N GLY A 9 3.92 -1.60 13.18
CA GLY A 9 5.27 -1.10 13.44
C GLY A 9 6.34 -2.14 13.14
N ILE A 10 6.18 -3.37 13.61
CA ILE A 10 7.11 -4.49 13.32
C ILE A 10 7.15 -4.76 11.81
N ALA A 11 6.01 -4.84 11.14
CA ALA A 11 5.94 -5.07 9.70
C ALA A 11 6.63 -3.94 8.90
N SER A 12 6.41 -2.68 9.29
CA SER A 12 7.05 -1.52 8.67
C SER A 12 8.56 -1.54 8.85
N LEU A 13 9.06 -1.81 10.08
CA LEU A 13 10.49 -1.94 10.36
C LEU A 13 11.10 -3.13 9.62
N PHE A 14 10.43 -4.27 9.62
CA PHE A 14 10.88 -5.45 8.90
C PHE A 14 11.00 -5.18 7.40
N LEU A 15 10.03 -4.49 6.79
CA LEU A 15 10.10 -4.12 5.39
C LEU A 15 11.21 -3.11 5.12
N PHE A 16 11.42 -2.13 6.00
CA PHE A 16 12.44 -1.10 5.85
C PHE A 16 13.86 -1.69 5.89
N PHE A 17 14.15 -2.50 6.90
CA PHE A 17 15.48 -3.11 7.07
C PHE A 17 15.65 -4.36 6.19
N GLY A 18 14.60 -5.15 6.01
CA GLY A 18 14.60 -6.38 5.22
C GLY A 18 14.41 -6.18 3.71
N ALA A 19 14.23 -4.95 3.23
CA ALA A 19 13.98 -4.68 1.82
C ALA A 19 15.01 -5.34 0.89
N GLY A 20 16.30 -5.33 1.27
CA GLY A 20 17.37 -5.94 0.50
C GLY A 20 17.34 -7.48 0.42
N LEU A 21 16.53 -8.16 1.28
CA LEU A 21 16.33 -9.61 1.23
C LEU A 21 15.33 -10.00 0.13
N PHE A 22 14.36 -9.11 -0.17
CA PHE A 22 13.27 -9.37 -1.12
C PHE A 22 13.56 -8.87 -2.52
N VAL A 23 14.27 -7.75 -2.63
CA VAL A 23 14.58 -7.09 -3.89
C VAL A 23 16.01 -6.60 -3.91
N SER A 24 16.57 -6.36 -5.10
CA SER A 24 17.93 -5.86 -5.27
C SER A 24 17.94 -4.55 -6.08
N GLY A 25 19.03 -3.81 -5.97
CA GLY A 25 19.24 -2.58 -6.74
C GLY A 25 18.26 -1.46 -6.38
N ALA A 26 17.79 -0.75 -7.39
CA ALA A 26 16.93 0.42 -7.27
C ALA A 26 15.58 0.14 -6.58
N ALA A 27 15.06 -1.07 -6.70
CA ALA A 27 13.78 -1.47 -6.09
C ALA A 27 13.82 -1.46 -4.54
N VAL A 28 15.00 -1.59 -3.93
CA VAL A 28 15.16 -1.47 -2.46
C VAL A 28 14.74 -0.09 -1.98
N THR A 29 15.11 0.97 -2.70
CA THR A 29 14.76 2.34 -2.35
C THR A 29 13.26 2.56 -2.39
N VAL A 30 12.60 2.06 -3.44
CA VAL A 30 11.14 2.14 -3.59
C VAL A 30 10.44 1.40 -2.44
N LEU A 31 10.90 0.18 -2.11
CA LEU A 31 10.30 -0.63 -1.05
C LEU A 31 10.45 0.02 0.33
N ARG A 32 11.61 0.64 0.61
CA ARG A 32 11.83 1.41 1.84
C ARG A 32 10.92 2.63 1.94
N THR A 33 10.61 3.28 0.83
CA THR A 33 9.68 4.41 0.79
C THR A 33 8.24 3.98 1.13
N PHE A 34 7.85 2.75 0.80
CA PHE A 34 6.56 2.20 1.19
C PHE A 34 6.46 1.77 2.68
N ALA A 35 7.57 1.50 3.34
CA ALA A 35 7.56 0.96 4.70
C ALA A 35 6.76 1.81 5.71
N PRO A 36 6.93 3.15 5.80
CA PRO A 36 6.13 3.99 6.69
C PRO A 36 4.63 3.97 6.35
N THR A 37 4.29 3.84 5.07
CA THR A 37 2.90 3.83 4.59
C THR A 37 2.13 2.65 5.16
N ILE A 38 2.75 1.48 5.32
CA ILE A 38 2.13 0.29 5.90
C ILE A 38 1.68 0.55 7.34
N PHE A 39 2.52 1.22 8.12
CA PHE A 39 2.19 1.58 9.50
C PHE A 39 0.98 2.51 9.56
N VAL A 40 1.00 3.58 8.77
CA VAL A 40 -0.11 4.55 8.69
C VAL A 40 -1.40 3.88 8.19
N TYR A 41 -1.28 2.99 7.20
CA TYR A 41 -2.41 2.25 6.65
C TYR A 41 -3.06 1.33 7.70
N GLY A 42 -2.26 0.73 8.58
CA GLY A 42 -2.77 -0.06 9.71
C GLY A 42 -3.68 0.76 10.63
N ILE A 43 -3.27 1.99 10.97
CA ILE A 43 -4.07 2.90 11.80
C ILE A 43 -5.36 3.30 11.08
N LEU A 44 -5.25 3.66 9.79
CA LEU A 44 -6.40 4.00 8.96
C LEU A 44 -7.41 2.84 8.88
N GLY A 45 -6.91 1.60 8.73
CA GLY A 45 -7.72 0.39 8.69
C GLY A 45 -8.58 0.20 9.95
N VAL A 46 -8.02 0.49 11.13
CA VAL A 46 -8.80 0.44 12.40
C VAL A 46 -9.92 1.47 12.40
N LEU A 47 -9.66 2.71 11.99
CA LEU A 47 -10.68 3.75 11.94
C LEU A 47 -11.79 3.40 10.93
N ARG A 48 -11.41 2.94 9.74
CA ARG A 48 -12.38 2.47 8.73
C ARG A 48 -13.22 1.31 9.24
N GLY A 49 -12.57 0.30 9.84
CA GLY A 49 -13.24 -0.85 10.44
C GLY A 49 -14.23 -0.45 11.54
N TYR A 50 -13.86 0.52 12.37
CA TYR A 50 -14.75 1.05 13.39
C TYR A 50 -16.05 1.63 12.79
N PHE A 51 -15.97 2.48 11.77
CA PHE A 51 -17.15 3.06 11.14
C PHE A 51 -17.96 2.04 10.35
N GLN A 52 -17.32 1.09 9.69
CA GLN A 52 -17.99 -0.01 8.98
C GLN A 52 -18.78 -0.91 9.95
N ALA A 53 -18.21 -1.25 11.10
CA ALA A 53 -18.89 -2.02 12.14
C ALA A 53 -20.15 -1.32 12.67
N HIS A 54 -20.17 0.02 12.65
CA HIS A 54 -21.34 0.82 13.01
C HIS A 54 -22.29 1.10 11.83
N LYS A 55 -22.19 0.33 10.75
CA LYS A 55 -23.01 0.44 9.52
C LYS A 55 -22.90 1.81 8.84
N SER A 56 -21.83 2.54 9.06
CA SER A 56 -21.58 3.86 8.49
C SER A 56 -20.50 3.75 7.41
N MET A 57 -20.91 3.31 6.22
CA MET A 57 -19.98 3.09 5.10
C MET A 57 -19.62 4.38 4.34
N ALA A 58 -20.45 5.42 4.42
CA ALA A 58 -20.24 6.66 3.69
C ALA A 58 -18.89 7.32 4.01
N GLN A 59 -18.50 7.37 5.29
CA GLN A 59 -17.22 7.95 5.70
C GLN A 59 -16.03 7.17 5.14
N THR A 60 -16.12 5.84 5.14
CA THR A 60 -15.09 4.98 4.56
C THR A 60 -14.96 5.22 3.06
N SER A 61 -16.08 5.27 2.33
CA SER A 61 -16.09 5.53 0.88
C SER A 61 -15.50 6.91 0.54
N VAL A 62 -15.90 7.95 1.27
CA VAL A 62 -15.32 9.29 1.08
C VAL A 62 -13.83 9.29 1.36
N SER A 63 -13.38 8.62 2.43
CA SER A 63 -11.95 8.53 2.74
C SER A 63 -11.15 7.83 1.64
N GLN A 64 -11.73 6.81 0.97
CA GLN A 64 -11.09 6.11 -0.16
C GLN A 64 -11.00 7.01 -1.40
N ILE A 65 -12.05 7.78 -1.68
CA ILE A 65 -12.02 8.74 -2.80
C ILE A 65 -10.94 9.81 -2.57
N LEU A 66 -10.89 10.38 -1.36
CA LEU A 66 -9.86 11.37 -1.00
C LEU A 66 -8.44 10.79 -1.09
N GLU A 67 -8.26 9.53 -0.63
CA GLU A 67 -7.00 8.79 -0.76
C GLU A 67 -6.57 8.69 -2.22
N GLN A 68 -7.47 8.28 -3.11
CA GLN A 68 -7.16 8.10 -4.54
C GLN A 68 -6.87 9.42 -5.26
N ILE A 69 -7.65 10.47 -4.97
CA ILE A 69 -7.40 11.80 -5.54
C ILE A 69 -6.02 12.32 -5.08
N ALA A 70 -5.74 12.28 -3.78
CA ALA A 70 -4.46 12.72 -3.25
C ALA A 70 -3.29 11.87 -3.80
N ASN A 71 -3.46 10.55 -3.87
CA ASN A 71 -2.48 9.67 -4.47
C ASN A 71 -2.20 10.03 -5.92
N ALA A 72 -3.23 10.20 -6.76
CA ALA A 72 -3.06 10.54 -8.17
C ALA A 72 -2.29 11.86 -8.37
N VAL A 73 -2.70 12.92 -7.65
CA VAL A 73 -2.07 14.23 -7.78
C VAL A 73 -0.63 14.21 -7.27
N VAL A 74 -0.40 13.64 -6.08
CA VAL A 74 0.91 13.65 -5.45
C VAL A 74 1.87 12.68 -6.14
N SER A 75 1.42 11.51 -6.60
CA SER A 75 2.27 10.56 -7.34
C SER A 75 2.86 11.19 -8.60
N VAL A 76 2.02 11.83 -9.40
CA VAL A 76 2.48 12.49 -10.64
C VAL A 76 3.38 13.69 -10.30
N GLY A 77 2.96 14.55 -9.37
CA GLY A 77 3.74 15.71 -8.96
C GLY A 77 5.09 15.34 -8.35
N ALA A 78 5.12 14.38 -7.43
CA ALA A 78 6.36 13.94 -6.80
C ALA A 78 7.30 13.22 -7.79
N ALA A 79 6.77 12.38 -8.68
CA ALA A 79 7.58 11.75 -9.72
C ALA A 79 8.21 12.79 -10.65
N TYR A 80 7.44 13.78 -11.08
CA TYR A 80 7.93 14.89 -11.91
C TYR A 80 9.06 15.66 -11.19
N LEU A 81 8.80 16.11 -9.96
CA LEU A 81 9.75 16.90 -9.18
C LEU A 81 11.04 16.12 -8.88
N LEU A 82 10.93 14.84 -8.49
CA LEU A 82 12.11 14.02 -8.21
C LEU A 82 12.97 13.80 -9.46
N ILE A 83 12.35 13.51 -10.61
CA ILE A 83 13.08 13.36 -11.87
C ILE A 83 13.78 14.68 -12.22
N GLN A 84 13.08 15.80 -12.14
CA GLN A 84 13.64 17.11 -12.46
C GLN A 84 14.77 17.53 -11.50
N MET A 85 14.61 17.29 -10.20
CA MET A 85 15.62 17.66 -9.20
C MET A 85 16.90 16.83 -9.29
N PHE A 86 16.79 15.54 -9.56
CA PHE A 86 17.93 14.62 -9.52
C PHE A 86 18.54 14.33 -10.90
N MET A 87 17.77 14.49 -11.97
CA MET A 87 18.25 14.24 -13.34
C MET A 87 18.33 15.51 -14.19
N GLY A 88 17.74 16.63 -13.76
CA GLY A 88 17.80 17.93 -14.45
C GLY A 88 17.04 18.01 -15.78
N THR A 89 16.48 16.92 -16.26
CA THR A 89 15.72 16.86 -17.51
C THR A 89 14.62 15.79 -17.44
N MET A 90 13.55 16.02 -18.19
CA MET A 90 12.48 15.05 -18.39
C MET A 90 12.73 14.13 -19.59
N GLU A 91 13.79 14.38 -20.37
CA GLU A 91 14.13 13.53 -21.49
C GLU A 91 14.57 12.14 -21.03
N VAL A 92 14.23 11.14 -21.82
CA VAL A 92 14.64 9.75 -21.54
C VAL A 92 16.13 9.64 -21.85
N PRO A 93 16.98 9.30 -20.87
CA PRO A 93 18.39 9.10 -21.09
C PRO A 93 18.63 8.01 -22.14
N ALA A 94 19.65 8.19 -22.99
CA ALA A 94 19.99 7.22 -24.01
C ALA A 94 20.64 5.96 -23.43
N ASP A 95 21.31 6.10 -22.28
CA ASP A 95 21.99 5.01 -21.60
C ASP A 95 21.04 4.22 -20.68
N GLN A 96 21.31 2.94 -20.50
CA GLN A 96 20.52 2.03 -19.70
C GLN A 96 20.49 2.44 -18.21
N ALA A 97 21.60 2.93 -17.68
CA ALA A 97 21.70 3.35 -16.29
C ALA A 97 20.79 4.55 -15.98
N GLY A 98 20.76 5.53 -16.89
CA GLY A 98 19.88 6.70 -16.76
C GLY A 98 18.41 6.35 -16.87
N GLN A 99 18.03 5.41 -17.74
CA GLN A 99 16.65 4.91 -17.83
C GLN A 99 16.21 4.24 -16.53
N VAL A 100 17.03 3.39 -15.93
CA VAL A 100 16.76 2.73 -14.64
C VAL A 100 16.66 3.78 -13.53
N MET A 101 17.52 4.77 -13.52
CA MET A 101 17.50 5.85 -12.51
C MET A 101 16.21 6.67 -12.62
N ARG A 102 15.80 7.05 -13.83
CA ARG A 102 14.53 7.75 -14.07
C ARG A 102 13.33 6.93 -13.61
N ALA A 103 13.30 5.64 -13.95
CA ALA A 103 12.24 4.74 -13.51
C ALA A 103 12.18 4.63 -11.97
N THR A 104 13.35 4.61 -11.31
CA THR A 104 13.46 4.57 -9.85
C THR A 104 12.85 5.83 -9.21
N TYR A 105 13.21 7.01 -9.66
CA TYR A 105 12.65 8.26 -9.13
C TYR A 105 11.15 8.39 -9.41
N GLY A 106 10.69 7.94 -10.58
CA GLY A 106 9.26 7.84 -10.87
C GLY A 106 8.53 6.91 -9.91
N ALA A 107 9.10 5.73 -9.63
CA ALA A 107 8.52 4.76 -8.71
C ALA A 107 8.55 5.25 -7.24
N VAL A 108 9.62 5.94 -6.82
CA VAL A 108 9.69 6.58 -5.49
C VAL A 108 8.64 7.67 -5.37
N GLY A 109 8.45 8.49 -6.40
CA GLY A 109 7.40 9.51 -6.44
C GLY A 109 5.99 8.91 -6.31
N SER A 110 5.73 7.81 -7.00
CA SER A 110 4.47 7.06 -6.87
C SER A 110 4.28 6.49 -5.45
N ALA A 111 5.34 5.96 -4.84
CA ALA A 111 5.31 5.46 -3.47
C ALA A 111 5.01 6.57 -2.46
N LEU A 112 5.60 7.76 -2.63
CA LEU A 112 5.30 8.94 -1.81
C LEU A 112 3.86 9.40 -1.99
N GLY A 113 3.33 9.37 -3.22
CA GLY A 113 1.94 9.71 -3.50
C GLY A 113 0.98 8.79 -2.76
N THR A 114 1.25 7.49 -2.76
CA THR A 114 0.47 6.52 -1.98
C THR A 114 0.54 6.83 -0.49
N GLY A 115 1.73 7.12 0.05
CA GLY A 115 1.91 7.50 1.46
C GLY A 115 1.11 8.75 1.84
N VAL A 116 1.18 9.79 1.02
CA VAL A 116 0.41 11.04 1.25
C VAL A 116 -1.09 10.79 1.11
N GLY A 117 -1.52 9.99 0.13
CA GLY A 117 -2.94 9.62 -0.03
C GLY A 117 -3.49 8.97 1.24
N VAL A 118 -2.76 8.01 1.79
CA VAL A 118 -3.12 7.33 3.05
C VAL A 118 -3.15 8.30 4.23
N LEU A 119 -2.20 9.23 4.31
CA LEU A 119 -2.19 10.28 5.34
C LEU A 119 -3.40 11.20 5.25
N VAL A 120 -3.76 11.66 4.05
CA VAL A 120 -4.96 12.49 3.83
C VAL A 120 -6.22 11.74 4.28
N ALA A 121 -6.35 10.46 3.91
CA ALA A 121 -7.46 9.62 4.34
C ALA A 121 -7.48 9.43 5.86
N LEU A 122 -6.32 9.25 6.49
CA LEU A 122 -6.21 9.12 7.95
C LEU A 122 -6.63 10.42 8.65
N LEU A 123 -6.18 11.57 8.17
CA LEU A 123 -6.56 12.87 8.73
C LEU A 123 -8.07 13.10 8.62
N PHE A 124 -8.66 12.78 7.46
CA PHE A 124 -10.10 12.84 7.27
C PHE A 124 -10.84 11.94 8.28
N MET A 125 -10.45 10.66 8.38
CA MET A 125 -11.10 9.71 9.28
C MET A 125 -10.91 10.08 10.75
N ALA A 126 -9.74 10.59 11.13
CA ALA A 126 -9.47 11.10 12.48
C ALA A 126 -10.34 12.33 12.79
N GLY A 127 -10.51 13.24 11.84
CA GLY A 127 -11.42 14.39 11.94
C GLY A 127 -12.87 13.95 12.14
N VAL A 128 -13.35 13.00 11.34
CA VAL A 128 -14.69 12.43 11.47
C VAL A 128 -14.87 11.77 12.85
N TYR A 129 -13.86 11.02 13.33
CA TYR A 129 -13.88 10.42 14.66
C TYR A 129 -13.94 11.49 15.76
N ALA A 130 -13.13 12.54 15.66
CA ALA A 130 -13.09 13.63 16.65
C ALA A 130 -14.44 14.37 16.73
N LEU A 131 -15.06 14.66 15.59
CA LEU A 131 -16.38 15.30 15.53
C LEU A 131 -17.49 14.43 16.15
N ASN A 132 -17.39 13.12 15.98
CA ASN A 132 -18.39 12.17 16.50
C ASN A 132 -18.07 11.64 17.91
N ARG A 133 -16.94 12.03 18.51
CA ARG A 133 -16.47 11.52 19.81
C ARG A 133 -17.52 11.65 20.91
N GLY A 134 -18.24 12.77 20.96
CA GLY A 134 -19.27 13.00 21.99
C GLY A 134 -20.43 11.99 21.88
N MET A 135 -20.85 11.70 20.66
CA MET A 135 -21.90 10.70 20.41
C MET A 135 -21.42 9.28 20.75
N ILE A 136 -20.18 8.97 20.38
CA ILE A 136 -19.54 7.67 20.65
C ILE A 136 -19.47 7.44 22.16
N LEU A 137 -18.95 8.39 22.93
CA LEU A 137 -18.83 8.30 24.37
C LEU A 137 -20.19 8.12 25.05
N ARG A 138 -21.22 8.85 24.60
CA ARG A 138 -22.59 8.69 25.11
C ARG A 138 -23.15 7.29 24.85
N ARG A 139 -22.85 6.68 23.70
CA ARG A 139 -23.25 5.30 23.39
C ARG A 139 -22.55 4.30 24.29
N VAL A 140 -21.25 4.45 24.51
CA VAL A 140 -20.46 3.58 25.41
C VAL A 140 -20.99 3.68 26.85
N GLN A 141 -21.33 4.89 27.34
CA GLN A 141 -21.88 5.09 28.68
C GLN A 141 -23.31 4.51 28.86
N ARG A 142 -24.06 4.39 27.78
CA ARG A 142 -25.41 3.80 27.78
C ARG A 142 -25.42 2.30 27.59
N ASP A 143 -24.27 1.72 27.26
CA ASP A 143 -24.14 0.28 27.10
C ASP A 143 -24.25 -0.39 28.47
N ARG A 144 -25.29 -1.25 28.62
CA ARG A 144 -25.59 -2.01 29.83
C ARG A 144 -25.32 -3.49 29.69
N HIS A 145 -24.55 -3.90 28.68
CA HIS A 145 -24.22 -5.30 28.50
C HIS A 145 -23.35 -5.79 29.66
N GLU A 146 -23.87 -6.72 30.45
CA GLU A 146 -23.17 -7.33 31.58
C GLU A 146 -22.02 -8.25 31.15
N HIS A 147 -22.06 -8.74 29.91
CA HIS A 147 -21.06 -9.68 29.40
C HIS A 147 -20.15 -8.99 28.39
N VAL A 148 -18.94 -8.71 28.83
CA VAL A 148 -17.88 -8.20 27.94
C VAL A 148 -16.97 -9.36 27.57
N ASP A 149 -16.84 -9.63 26.27
CA ASP A 149 -15.94 -10.67 25.78
C ASP A 149 -14.50 -10.45 26.24
N SER A 150 -13.86 -11.52 26.69
CA SER A 150 -12.44 -11.48 27.04
C SER A 150 -11.58 -11.12 25.82
N TYR A 151 -10.51 -10.36 26.06
CA TYR A 151 -9.54 -10.04 24.98
C TYR A 151 -9.03 -11.28 24.24
N GLY A 152 -8.88 -12.41 24.93
CA GLY A 152 -8.50 -13.68 24.32
C GLY A 152 -9.56 -14.24 23.37
N GLN A 153 -10.84 -14.13 23.71
CA GLN A 153 -11.95 -14.55 22.85
C GLN A 153 -12.06 -13.66 21.62
N ILE A 154 -11.95 -12.34 21.80
CA ILE A 154 -11.94 -11.37 20.70
C ILE A 154 -10.77 -11.68 19.73
N PHE A 155 -9.56 -11.89 20.27
CA PHE A 155 -8.39 -12.23 19.46
C PHE A 155 -8.56 -13.54 18.69
N LYS A 156 -9.08 -14.58 19.37
CA LYS A 156 -9.37 -15.89 18.74
C LYS A 156 -10.37 -15.74 17.59
N THR A 157 -11.46 -14.98 17.81
CA THR A 157 -12.48 -14.74 16.78
C THR A 157 -11.91 -13.98 15.60
N ILE A 158 -11.15 -12.91 15.84
CA ILE A 158 -10.48 -12.15 14.77
C ILE A 158 -9.55 -13.05 13.98
N THR A 159 -8.70 -13.83 14.64
CA THR A 159 -7.75 -14.72 13.97
C THR A 159 -8.47 -15.77 13.11
N LEU A 160 -9.51 -16.40 13.63
CA LEU A 160 -10.29 -17.40 12.88
C LEU A 160 -10.96 -16.82 11.64
N VAL A 161 -11.48 -15.59 11.72
CA VAL A 161 -12.15 -14.93 10.59
C VAL A 161 -11.14 -14.40 9.57
N VAL A 162 -10.05 -13.78 10.02
CA VAL A 162 -9.10 -13.09 9.14
C VAL A 162 -8.11 -14.05 8.48
N THR A 163 -7.73 -15.15 9.14
CA THR A 163 -6.75 -16.12 8.61
C THR A 163 -7.12 -16.68 7.21
N PRO A 164 -8.35 -17.12 6.92
CA PRO A 164 -8.70 -17.59 5.59
C PRO A 164 -8.54 -16.53 4.49
N PHE A 165 -8.89 -15.27 4.80
CA PHE A 165 -8.72 -14.16 3.86
C PHE A 165 -7.25 -13.84 3.61
N ILE A 166 -6.43 -13.82 4.66
CA ILE A 166 -4.98 -13.63 4.54
C ILE A 166 -4.37 -14.75 3.70
N LEU A 167 -4.74 -16.00 3.97
CA LEU A 167 -4.22 -17.16 3.24
C LEU A 167 -4.61 -17.10 1.75
N SER A 168 -5.86 -16.79 1.45
CA SER A 168 -6.34 -16.62 0.07
C SER A 168 -5.56 -15.53 -0.66
N THR A 169 -5.41 -14.37 -0.03
CA THR A 169 -4.66 -13.24 -0.60
C THR A 169 -3.17 -13.58 -0.76
N ALA A 170 -2.59 -14.31 0.19
CA ALA A 170 -1.20 -14.75 0.12
C ALA A 170 -0.96 -15.70 -1.07
N VAL A 171 -1.86 -16.67 -1.29
CA VAL A 171 -1.78 -17.60 -2.44
C VAL A 171 -1.89 -16.83 -3.75
N TYR A 172 -2.83 -15.89 -3.86
CA TYR A 172 -2.99 -15.05 -5.05
C TYR A 172 -1.72 -14.23 -5.34
N ASN A 173 -1.17 -13.55 -4.32
CA ASN A 173 0.03 -12.74 -4.49
C ASN A 173 1.28 -13.59 -4.75
N LEU A 174 1.37 -14.79 -4.16
CA LEU A 174 2.46 -15.73 -4.45
C LEU A 174 2.44 -16.15 -5.93
N SER A 175 1.26 -16.50 -6.46
CA SER A 175 1.09 -16.83 -7.88
C SER A 175 1.54 -15.67 -8.78
N SER A 176 1.12 -14.44 -8.47
CA SER A 176 1.55 -13.23 -9.20
C SER A 176 3.08 -13.03 -9.14
N THR A 177 3.69 -13.24 -7.96
CA THR A 177 5.14 -13.11 -7.77
C THR A 177 5.91 -14.17 -8.54
N VAL A 178 5.42 -15.41 -8.57
CA VAL A 178 6.02 -16.51 -9.35
C VAL A 178 5.95 -16.19 -10.84
N ASN A 179 4.78 -15.78 -11.34
CA ASN A 179 4.61 -15.38 -12.74
C ASN A 179 5.55 -14.22 -13.14
N ASN A 180 5.65 -13.19 -12.28
CA ASN A 180 6.59 -12.10 -12.48
C ASN A 180 8.05 -12.59 -12.56
N SER A 181 8.45 -13.47 -11.63
CA SER A 181 9.81 -14.01 -11.60
C SER A 181 10.13 -14.88 -12.82
N ILE A 182 9.19 -15.69 -13.29
CA ILE A 182 9.34 -16.48 -14.52
C ILE A 182 9.53 -15.53 -15.70
N TYR A 183 8.68 -14.53 -15.84
CA TYR A 183 8.72 -13.62 -16.98
C TYR A 183 9.97 -12.73 -16.99
N THR A 184 10.40 -12.22 -15.83
CA THR A 184 11.49 -11.25 -15.75
C THR A 184 12.88 -11.88 -15.62
N LYS A 185 12.99 -13.08 -15.04
CA LYS A 185 14.29 -13.73 -14.81
C LYS A 185 14.54 -14.93 -15.72
N TRP A 186 13.56 -15.82 -15.85
CA TRP A 186 13.75 -17.08 -16.58
C TRP A 186 13.59 -16.91 -18.09
N TYR A 187 12.57 -16.20 -18.54
CA TYR A 187 12.30 -16.02 -19.96
C TYR A 187 13.45 -15.33 -20.73
N PRO A 188 14.07 -14.25 -20.19
CA PRO A 188 15.24 -13.62 -20.83
C PRO A 188 16.44 -14.55 -20.93
N SER A 189 16.74 -15.31 -19.87
CA SER A 189 17.89 -16.22 -19.84
C SER A 189 17.79 -17.37 -20.83
N LEU A 190 16.57 -17.82 -21.12
CA LEU A 190 16.33 -18.90 -22.10
C LEU A 190 16.44 -18.46 -23.55
N ARG A 191 16.25 -17.17 -23.84
CA ARG A 191 16.19 -16.64 -25.21
C ARG A 191 17.26 -15.59 -25.55
N ASN A 192 18.20 -15.32 -24.63
CA ASN A 192 19.21 -14.26 -24.79
C ASN A 192 18.61 -12.91 -25.20
N LEU A 193 17.45 -12.57 -24.61
CA LEU A 193 16.76 -11.32 -24.89
C LEU A 193 17.28 -10.21 -23.98
N ASP A 194 17.22 -8.96 -24.49
CA ASP A 194 17.55 -7.79 -23.70
C ASP A 194 16.59 -7.63 -22.51
N THR A 195 17.16 -7.64 -21.31
CA THR A 195 16.41 -7.55 -20.06
C THR A 195 15.60 -6.27 -19.92
N VAL A 196 16.09 -5.15 -20.46
CA VAL A 196 15.39 -3.86 -20.36
C VAL A 196 14.09 -3.88 -21.16
N SER A 197 14.14 -4.39 -22.39
CA SER A 197 12.94 -4.47 -23.24
C SER A 197 11.86 -5.39 -22.65
N ILE A 198 12.27 -6.40 -21.87
CA ILE A 198 11.35 -7.31 -21.18
C ILE A 198 10.71 -6.64 -19.96
N TYR A 199 11.48 -5.91 -19.16
CA TYR A 199 10.91 -5.12 -18.04
C TYR A 199 9.95 -4.06 -18.55
N GLU A 200 10.25 -3.41 -19.65
CA GLU A 200 9.35 -2.43 -20.28
C GLU A 200 8.03 -3.08 -20.72
N LYS A 201 8.08 -4.18 -21.47
CA LYS A 201 6.90 -4.93 -21.91
C LYS A 201 6.09 -5.48 -20.76
N TYR A 202 6.76 -5.99 -19.72
CA TYR A 202 6.08 -6.45 -18.51
C TYR A 202 5.42 -5.31 -17.74
N GLY A 203 6.06 -4.13 -17.69
CA GLY A 203 5.50 -2.93 -17.09
C GLY A 203 4.22 -2.47 -17.81
N ILE A 204 4.22 -2.48 -19.15
CA ILE A 204 3.03 -2.18 -19.95
C ILE A 204 1.93 -3.21 -19.67
N PHE A 205 2.26 -4.50 -19.67
CA PHE A 205 1.29 -5.56 -19.40
C PHE A 205 0.69 -5.43 -17.99
N SER A 206 1.52 -5.34 -16.97
CA SER A 206 1.07 -5.30 -15.56
C SER A 206 0.41 -3.97 -15.18
N GLY A 207 0.91 -2.85 -15.68
CA GLY A 207 0.41 -1.51 -15.35
C GLY A 207 -0.81 -1.08 -16.15
N GLN A 208 -0.93 -1.50 -17.40
CA GLN A 208 -2.02 -1.08 -18.27
C GLN A 208 -3.02 -2.21 -18.53
N SER A 209 -2.57 -3.32 -19.14
CA SER A 209 -3.48 -4.38 -19.58
C SER A 209 -4.16 -5.08 -18.41
N LEU A 210 -3.39 -5.46 -17.37
CA LEU A 210 -3.93 -6.15 -16.21
C LEU A 210 -4.84 -5.22 -15.38
N THR A 211 -4.47 -3.96 -15.25
CA THR A 211 -5.28 -2.96 -14.54
C THR A 211 -6.61 -2.72 -15.25
N MET A 212 -6.58 -2.58 -16.58
CA MET A 212 -7.81 -2.44 -17.39
C MET A 212 -8.71 -3.66 -17.31
N SER A 213 -8.15 -4.87 -17.28
CA SER A 213 -8.93 -6.11 -17.19
C SER A 213 -9.60 -6.31 -15.84
N ASN A 214 -9.12 -5.65 -14.80
CA ASN A 214 -9.68 -5.73 -13.44
C ASN A 214 -10.73 -4.64 -13.14
N ILE A 215 -11.04 -3.78 -14.10
CA ILE A 215 -12.16 -2.82 -13.96
C ILE A 215 -13.46 -3.60 -14.16
N PRO A 216 -14.38 -3.59 -13.17
CA PRO A 216 -15.65 -4.31 -13.23
C PRO A 216 -16.60 -3.74 -14.28
#